data_ffb4863ac46928c6ade352e2b3582a5b
#
_entry.id   ffb4863ac46928c6ade352e2b3582a5b
#
_cell.length_a   1.000
_cell.length_b   1.000
_cell.length_c   1.000
_cell.angle_alpha   90.00
_cell.angle_beta   90.00
_cell.angle_gamma   90.00
#
_symmetry.space_group_name_H-M   'P 1'
#
loop_
_entity.id
_entity.type
_entity.pdbx_description
1 polymer ?
#
loop_
_entity_poly.entity_id
_entity_poly.type
_entity_poly.pdbx_seq_one_letter_code
_entity_poly.pdbx_strand_id
1 'polypeptide(L)'
;GAAKLALKKATRFNFNYEMVFNARIGMALAYQEGDAAVEKKLKKMLRDSRNEEFQDRIYYALANIENKRGNEEGAAGLYWKSVHASVDNDNQQALSFVKLGDYYFKNKAYVQAQSCYDSCLLVMDSRYEDYEKLKSLLTDLTELVTNLRIIQTQDSLQRIAVLPEEERNRLIDDKITAIKEQENTRKEQERREQAERNFYRRNDMLSRGDAFSQGNRGGDWYFYNPVTIALGKNDFKRKWGRRKLEDNWRRRNKASIGLADETGEELAEMTGGEREVKDVKSREYYLQDLPLTPEMLQASEKQIEEAYYKAGEIYLYRLNDPEKALECFDAYIQRFKNTANLPMVYYLASTTALKAGKAAEAERYKTELTALFPESDFARGLQDPNYFRQVEDVLKVVEKKYQEAYRYYQKVYYHEAAQICDRIL
;
A
#
# COMPACT_ATOMS: atom_id res chain seq x y z
N GLY A 1 32.26 2.37 17.98
CA GLY A 1 33.32 2.04 18.90
C GLY A 1 33.19 0.69 19.57
N ALA A 2 32.66 0.62 20.80
CA ALA A 2 32.70 -0.58 21.66
C ALA A 2 31.95 -1.78 21.05
N ALA A 3 30.77 -1.58 20.45
CA ALA A 3 29.98 -2.64 19.79
C ALA A 3 30.78 -3.33 18.66
N LYS A 4 31.50 -2.55 17.83
CA LYS A 4 32.30 -3.09 16.71
C LYS A 4 33.46 -3.94 17.24
N LEU A 5 34.09 -3.54 18.36
CA LEU A 5 35.15 -4.31 19.00
C LEU A 5 34.62 -5.62 19.61
N ALA A 6 33.46 -5.61 20.26
CA ALA A 6 32.80 -6.79 20.80
C ALA A 6 32.44 -7.79 19.69
N LEU A 7 31.81 -7.31 18.60
CA LEU A 7 31.48 -8.13 17.44
C LEU A 7 32.69 -8.69 16.72
N LYS A 8 33.80 -7.91 16.65
CA LYS A 8 35.10 -8.39 16.10
C LYS A 8 35.70 -9.50 16.98
N LYS A 9 35.54 -9.42 18.29
CA LYS A 9 35.93 -10.52 19.17
C LYS A 9 35.07 -11.75 18.94
N ALA A 10 33.73 -11.60 18.82
CA ALA A 10 32.84 -12.71 18.56
C ALA A 10 33.16 -13.47 17.26
N THR A 11 33.68 -12.78 16.22
CA THR A 11 34.11 -13.46 14.98
C THR A 11 35.36 -14.32 15.11
N ARG A 12 36.11 -14.18 16.19
CA ARG A 12 37.32 -14.98 16.46
C ARG A 12 37.05 -16.23 17.26
N PHE A 13 35.93 -16.25 18.02
CA PHE A 13 35.46 -17.41 18.75
C PHE A 13 34.57 -18.27 17.82
N ASN A 14 35.13 -19.35 17.34
CA ASN A 14 34.57 -20.18 16.25
C ASN A 14 33.51 -21.17 16.76
N PHE A 15 32.51 -20.70 17.53
CA PHE A 15 31.54 -21.59 18.19
C PHE A 15 30.41 -22.09 17.28
N ASN A 16 29.88 -21.23 16.39
CA ASN A 16 28.80 -21.57 15.46
C ASN A 16 28.88 -20.64 14.24
N TYR A 17 28.63 -21.20 13.06
CA TYR A 17 28.61 -20.45 11.82
C TYR A 17 27.63 -19.27 11.86
N GLU A 18 26.43 -19.50 12.35
CA GLU A 18 25.40 -18.47 12.47
C GLU A 18 25.81 -17.33 13.40
N MET A 19 26.44 -17.61 14.50
CA MET A 19 26.97 -16.60 15.42
C MET A 19 28.04 -15.70 14.77
N VAL A 20 28.95 -16.32 14.01
CA VAL A 20 29.98 -15.60 13.24
C VAL A 20 29.34 -14.78 12.13
N PHE A 21 28.34 -15.33 11.46
CA PHE A 21 27.56 -14.64 10.44
C PHE A 21 26.85 -13.42 11.02
N ASN A 22 26.09 -13.59 12.11
CA ASN A 22 25.35 -12.51 12.78
C ASN A 22 26.29 -11.42 13.29
N ALA A 23 27.47 -11.79 13.84
CA ALA A 23 28.48 -10.82 14.23
C ALA A 23 29.02 -10.01 13.03
N ARG A 24 29.17 -10.62 11.86
CA ARG A 24 29.58 -9.92 10.63
C ARG A 24 28.49 -8.97 10.12
N ILE A 25 27.25 -9.39 10.14
CA ILE A 25 26.10 -8.53 9.81
C ILE A 25 26.01 -7.36 10.80
N GLY A 26 26.09 -7.63 12.11
CA GLY A 26 26.10 -6.58 13.13
C GLY A 26 27.24 -5.57 12.98
N MET A 27 28.45 -6.02 12.56
CA MET A 27 29.54 -5.10 12.21
C MET A 27 29.22 -4.24 11.00
N ALA A 28 28.51 -4.78 10.03
CA ALA A 28 28.07 -4.03 8.83
C ALA A 28 26.98 -3.00 9.17
N LEU A 29 26.04 -3.34 10.04
CA LEU A 29 25.04 -2.39 10.53
C LEU A 29 25.65 -1.26 11.37
N ALA A 30 26.76 -1.55 12.10
CA ALA A 30 27.56 -0.57 12.82
C ALA A 30 28.62 0.14 11.94
N TYR A 31 28.45 0.09 10.61
CA TYR A 31 29.33 0.71 9.62
C TYR A 31 29.47 2.22 9.85
N GLN A 32 30.71 2.69 9.74
CA GLN A 32 31.05 4.12 9.69
C GLN A 32 31.76 4.41 8.37
N GLU A 33 31.64 5.62 7.87
CA GLU A 33 32.31 6.03 6.62
C GLU A 33 33.79 5.66 6.58
N GLY A 34 34.22 5.06 5.44
CA GLY A 34 35.61 4.63 5.25
C GLY A 34 35.85 3.11 5.35
N ASP A 35 34.92 2.30 5.77
CA ASP A 35 35.08 0.84 5.95
C ASP A 35 34.82 0.02 4.65
N ALA A 36 35.47 0.35 3.53
CA ALA A 36 35.32 -0.38 2.25
C ALA A 36 35.59 -1.90 2.38
N ALA A 37 36.38 -2.31 3.38
CA ALA A 37 36.63 -3.72 3.65
C ALA A 37 35.40 -4.51 4.09
N VAL A 38 34.42 -3.88 4.76
CA VAL A 38 33.20 -4.52 5.22
C VAL A 38 32.31 -4.86 4.02
N GLU A 39 32.12 -3.92 3.10
CA GLU A 39 31.33 -4.13 1.87
C GLU A 39 31.90 -5.25 1.01
N LYS A 40 33.23 -5.23 0.76
CA LYS A 40 33.92 -6.29 0.01
C LYS A 40 33.70 -7.66 0.67
N LYS A 41 33.66 -7.71 1.98
CA LYS A 41 33.44 -8.94 2.74
C LYS A 41 32.00 -9.43 2.59
N LEU A 42 30.99 -8.54 2.66
CA LEU A 42 29.59 -8.88 2.43
C LEU A 42 29.34 -9.37 0.99
N LYS A 43 29.93 -8.68 0.00
CA LYS A 43 29.86 -9.13 -1.40
C LYS A 43 30.50 -10.52 -1.62
N LYS A 44 31.57 -10.83 -0.88
CA LYS A 44 32.15 -12.18 -0.86
C LYS A 44 31.21 -13.21 -0.22
N MET A 45 30.52 -12.83 0.87
CA MET A 45 29.55 -13.71 1.53
C MET A 45 28.37 -14.05 0.65
N LEU A 46 27.90 -13.17 -0.24
CA LEU A 46 26.83 -13.46 -1.21
C LEU A 46 27.18 -14.57 -2.22
N ARG A 47 28.51 -14.77 -2.48
CA ARG A 47 28.99 -15.80 -3.40
C ARG A 47 29.19 -17.16 -2.76
N ASP A 48 29.09 -17.24 -1.44
CA ASP A 48 29.29 -18.45 -0.66
C ASP A 48 27.94 -19.17 -0.52
N SER A 49 27.81 -20.37 -1.08
CA SER A 49 26.58 -21.19 -1.07
C SER A 49 26.05 -21.48 0.34
N ARG A 50 26.93 -21.44 1.35
CA ARG A 50 26.50 -21.60 2.77
C ARG A 50 25.63 -20.47 3.27
N ASN A 51 25.61 -19.33 2.59
CA ASN A 51 24.83 -18.15 2.93
C ASN A 51 23.56 -18.01 2.09
N GLU A 52 23.18 -19.00 1.32
CA GLU A 52 22.00 -18.93 0.46
C GLU A 52 20.72 -18.62 1.25
N GLU A 53 20.58 -19.19 2.43
CA GLU A 53 19.44 -18.96 3.36
C GLU A 53 19.52 -17.58 4.08
N PHE A 54 20.63 -16.86 3.99
CA PHE A 54 20.89 -15.60 4.69
C PHE A 54 21.13 -14.42 3.75
N GLN A 55 20.89 -14.59 2.46
CA GLN A 55 21.13 -13.55 1.46
C GLN A 55 20.30 -12.29 1.73
N ASP A 56 19.09 -12.44 2.28
CA ASP A 56 18.22 -11.36 2.69
C ASP A 56 18.93 -10.41 3.68
N ARG A 57 19.56 -10.94 4.72
CA ARG A 57 20.32 -10.17 5.73
C ARG A 57 21.55 -9.50 5.13
N ILE A 58 22.21 -10.14 4.18
CA ILE A 58 23.39 -9.58 3.52
C ILE A 58 22.99 -8.42 2.62
N TYR A 59 21.92 -8.57 1.81
CA TYR A 59 21.38 -7.48 0.99
C TYR A 59 20.92 -6.31 1.84
N TYR A 60 20.22 -6.57 2.95
CA TYR A 60 19.81 -5.55 3.90
C TYR A 60 21.01 -4.78 4.49
N ALA A 61 22.06 -5.48 4.87
CA ALA A 61 23.27 -4.86 5.40
C ALA A 61 23.98 -3.99 4.34
N LEU A 62 24.07 -4.46 3.09
CA LEU A 62 24.60 -3.69 1.96
C LEU A 62 23.74 -2.45 1.68
N ALA A 63 22.43 -2.59 1.72
CA ALA A 63 21.48 -1.49 1.55
C ALA A 63 21.70 -0.39 2.61
N ASN A 64 21.87 -0.78 3.88
CA ASN A 64 22.16 0.16 4.96
C ASN A 64 23.51 0.90 4.75
N ILE A 65 24.51 0.26 4.15
CA ILE A 65 25.78 0.91 3.81
C ILE A 65 25.55 1.96 2.72
N GLU A 66 24.83 1.63 1.64
CA GLU A 66 24.52 2.57 0.57
C GLU A 66 23.66 3.75 1.07
N ASN A 67 22.68 3.47 1.92
CA ASN A 67 21.85 4.51 2.53
C ASN A 67 22.69 5.51 3.37
N LYS A 68 23.64 5.00 4.17
CA LYS A 68 24.55 5.85 4.95
C LYS A 68 25.51 6.69 4.08
N ARG A 69 25.79 6.26 2.86
CA ARG A 69 26.57 7.02 1.87
C ARG A 69 25.73 8.06 1.11
N GLY A 70 24.43 8.14 1.40
CA GLY A 70 23.52 9.02 0.69
C GLY A 70 23.02 8.47 -0.66
N ASN A 71 23.38 7.25 -1.03
CA ASN A 71 22.88 6.58 -2.23
C ASN A 71 21.55 5.87 -1.92
N GLU A 72 20.49 6.66 -1.76
CA GLU A 72 19.17 6.15 -1.35
C GLU A 72 18.52 5.25 -2.41
N GLU A 73 18.70 5.56 -3.70
CA GLU A 73 18.18 4.73 -4.79
C GLU A 73 18.89 3.37 -4.86
N GLY A 74 20.21 3.37 -4.75
CA GLY A 74 20.99 2.12 -4.67
C GLY A 74 20.62 1.29 -3.45
N ALA A 75 20.35 1.93 -2.31
CA ALA A 75 19.88 1.27 -1.11
C ALA A 75 18.49 0.65 -1.32
N ALA A 76 17.54 1.36 -1.94
CA ALA A 76 16.20 0.85 -2.25
C ALA A 76 16.27 -0.40 -3.14
N GLY A 77 17.11 -0.38 -4.18
CA GLY A 77 17.35 -1.55 -5.02
C GLY A 77 17.89 -2.77 -4.28
N LEU A 78 18.72 -2.55 -3.24
CA LEU A 78 19.24 -3.62 -2.40
C LEU A 78 18.22 -4.10 -1.37
N TYR A 79 17.37 -3.22 -0.81
CA TYR A 79 16.25 -3.62 0.04
C TYR A 79 15.24 -4.49 -0.72
N TRP A 80 14.94 -4.18 -1.99
CA TRP A 80 14.13 -5.06 -2.85
C TRP A 80 14.76 -6.44 -3.03
N LYS A 81 16.09 -6.51 -3.25
CA LYS A 81 16.79 -7.80 -3.29
C LYS A 81 16.71 -8.55 -1.98
N SER A 82 16.75 -7.84 -0.84
CA SER A 82 16.56 -8.44 0.48
C SER A 82 15.17 -9.05 0.63
N VAL A 83 14.12 -8.34 0.22
CA VAL A 83 12.73 -8.85 0.23
C VAL A 83 12.60 -10.12 -0.61
N HIS A 84 13.13 -10.13 -1.84
CA HIS A 84 13.02 -11.28 -2.74
C HIS A 84 13.88 -12.48 -2.33
N ALA A 85 14.99 -12.22 -1.64
CA ALA A 85 15.87 -13.29 -1.13
C ALA A 85 15.39 -13.86 0.21
N SER A 86 14.41 -13.24 0.85
CA SER A 86 13.89 -13.70 2.13
C SER A 86 13.08 -14.99 1.96
N VAL A 87 13.51 -16.04 2.66
CA VAL A 87 12.85 -17.34 2.70
C VAL A 87 12.59 -17.67 4.16
N ASP A 88 11.32 -17.73 4.56
CA ASP A 88 10.88 -18.00 5.94
C ASP A 88 11.47 -17.06 7.02
N ASN A 89 11.81 -15.83 6.66
CA ASN A 89 12.35 -14.82 7.56
C ASN A 89 11.48 -13.55 7.56
N ASP A 90 10.27 -13.72 8.05
CA ASP A 90 9.23 -12.67 8.09
C ASP A 90 9.76 -11.38 8.73
N ASN A 91 10.56 -11.50 9.81
CA ASN A 91 11.14 -10.33 10.48
C ASN A 91 12.09 -9.54 9.59
N GLN A 92 12.97 -10.21 8.84
CA GLN A 92 13.90 -9.52 7.94
C GLN A 92 13.16 -8.92 6.75
N GLN A 93 12.15 -9.63 6.26
CA GLN A 93 11.29 -9.15 5.18
C GLN A 93 10.54 -7.89 5.59
N ALA A 94 9.92 -7.88 6.77
CA ALA A 94 9.26 -6.72 7.35
C ALA A 94 10.20 -5.51 7.46
N LEU A 95 11.41 -5.70 8.03
CA LEU A 95 12.40 -4.63 8.14
C LEU A 95 12.80 -4.04 6.78
N SER A 96 12.89 -4.87 5.75
CA SER A 96 13.23 -4.41 4.40
C SER A 96 12.08 -3.64 3.77
N PHE A 97 10.84 -4.09 3.96
CA PHE A 97 9.65 -3.36 3.53
C PHE A 97 9.48 -2.01 4.23
N VAL A 98 9.74 -1.92 5.54
CA VAL A 98 9.74 -0.62 6.26
C VAL A 98 10.70 0.35 5.59
N LYS A 99 11.95 -0.09 5.31
CA LYS A 99 12.96 0.78 4.68
C LYS A 99 12.57 1.22 3.26
N LEU A 100 11.93 0.35 2.50
CA LEU A 100 11.36 0.69 1.20
C LEU A 100 10.20 1.68 1.32
N GLY A 101 9.28 1.43 2.26
CA GLY A 101 8.18 2.33 2.55
C GLY A 101 8.68 3.72 2.95
N ASP A 102 9.66 3.80 3.86
CA ASP A 102 10.29 5.07 4.27
C ASP A 102 10.93 5.81 3.09
N TYR A 103 11.63 5.08 2.21
CA TYR A 103 12.23 5.64 1.00
C TYR A 103 11.18 6.23 0.05
N TYR A 104 10.13 5.47 -0.27
CA TYR A 104 9.07 5.94 -1.15
C TYR A 104 8.26 7.08 -0.52
N PHE A 105 7.98 7.01 0.77
CA PHE A 105 7.29 8.07 1.50
C PHE A 105 8.09 9.38 1.46
N LYS A 106 9.40 9.34 1.73
CA LYS A 106 10.29 10.50 1.66
C LYS A 106 10.30 11.14 0.27
N ASN A 107 10.24 10.31 -0.77
CA ASN A 107 10.20 10.76 -2.18
C ASN A 107 8.78 11.12 -2.66
N LYS A 108 7.79 11.21 -1.75
CA LYS A 108 6.40 11.55 -2.06
C LYS A 108 5.72 10.56 -3.04
N ALA A 109 6.27 9.35 -3.17
CA ALA A 109 5.74 8.26 -3.95
C ALA A 109 4.77 7.41 -3.09
N TYR A 110 3.64 8.03 -2.72
CA TYR A 110 2.74 7.51 -1.69
C TYR A 110 2.06 6.18 -2.06
N VAL A 111 1.80 5.94 -3.34
CA VAL A 111 1.23 4.66 -3.81
C VAL A 111 2.20 3.50 -3.55
N GLN A 112 3.49 3.70 -3.87
CA GLN A 112 4.53 2.70 -3.62
C GLN A 112 4.80 2.53 -2.13
N ALA A 113 4.76 3.64 -1.37
CA ALA A 113 4.91 3.60 0.09
C ALA A 113 3.79 2.77 0.73
N GLN A 114 2.53 3.00 0.32
CA GLN A 114 1.37 2.24 0.77
C GLN A 114 1.55 0.75 0.52
N SER A 115 1.89 0.34 -0.71
CA SER A 115 2.14 -1.06 -1.06
C SER A 115 3.25 -1.71 -0.21
N CYS A 116 4.33 -0.97 0.09
CA CYS A 116 5.41 -1.49 0.91
C CYS A 116 5.00 -1.65 2.38
N TYR A 117 4.28 -0.68 2.96
CA TYR A 117 3.81 -0.78 4.34
C TYR A 117 2.71 -1.82 4.51
N ASP A 118 1.84 -2.00 3.52
CA ASP A 118 0.84 -3.07 3.51
C ASP A 118 1.52 -4.45 3.53
N SER A 119 2.44 -4.68 2.60
CA SER A 119 3.24 -5.91 2.57
C SER A 119 4.06 -6.12 3.86
N CYS A 120 4.51 -5.04 4.49
CA CYS A 120 5.22 -5.07 5.76
C CYS A 120 4.33 -5.60 6.88
N LEU A 121 3.12 -5.05 7.04
CA LEU A 121 2.20 -5.41 8.13
C LEU A 121 1.63 -6.83 7.98
N LEU A 122 1.60 -7.39 6.76
CA LEU A 122 1.22 -8.79 6.53
C LEU A 122 2.20 -9.79 7.15
N VAL A 123 3.48 -9.43 7.30
CA VAL A 123 4.54 -10.30 7.80
C VAL A 123 5.13 -9.84 9.14
N MET A 124 4.83 -8.62 9.58
CA MET A 124 5.35 -8.03 10.81
C MET A 124 4.66 -8.60 12.05
N ASP A 125 5.42 -8.90 13.10
CA ASP A 125 4.87 -9.27 14.40
C ASP A 125 4.20 -8.04 15.05
N SER A 126 2.95 -8.18 15.49
CA SER A 126 2.17 -7.12 16.14
C SER A 126 2.80 -6.55 17.43
N ARG A 127 3.75 -7.28 18.01
CA ARG A 127 4.53 -6.82 19.17
C ARG A 127 5.67 -5.88 18.84
N TYR A 128 5.90 -5.60 17.55
CA TYR A 128 6.92 -4.64 17.13
C TYR A 128 6.56 -3.23 17.62
N GLU A 129 7.53 -2.49 18.15
CA GLU A 129 7.32 -1.19 18.80
C GLU A 129 6.60 -0.17 17.91
N ASP A 130 6.89 -0.15 16.61
CA ASP A 130 6.30 0.79 15.66
C ASP A 130 5.08 0.23 14.91
N TYR A 131 4.57 -0.97 15.26
CA TYR A 131 3.46 -1.61 14.55
C TYR A 131 2.21 -0.72 14.46
N GLU A 132 1.75 -0.15 15.58
CA GLU A 132 0.55 0.69 15.59
C GLU A 132 0.74 2.01 14.83
N LYS A 133 1.95 2.59 14.86
CA LYS A 133 2.27 3.78 14.06
C LYS A 133 2.24 3.49 12.56
N LEU A 134 2.85 2.38 12.13
CA LEU A 134 2.83 1.95 10.74
C LEU A 134 1.41 1.63 10.27
N LYS A 135 0.60 0.99 11.12
CA LYS A 135 -0.80 0.70 10.84
C LYS A 135 -1.63 1.96 10.66
N SER A 136 -1.45 2.95 11.53
CA SER A 136 -2.12 4.25 11.38
C SER A 136 -1.70 4.95 10.09
N LEU A 137 -0.39 4.99 9.80
CA LEU A 137 0.13 5.57 8.57
C LEU A 137 -0.38 4.83 7.32
N LEU A 138 -0.43 3.50 7.36
CA LEU A 138 -1.00 2.70 6.26
C LEU A 138 -2.48 3.04 6.04
N THR A 139 -3.27 3.22 7.11
CA THR A 139 -4.68 3.62 7.00
C THR A 139 -4.82 4.96 6.26
N ASP A 140 -4.02 5.96 6.63
CA ASP A 140 -4.01 7.27 5.99
C ASP A 140 -3.59 7.19 4.52
N LEU A 141 -2.54 6.41 4.22
CA LEU A 141 -2.07 6.18 2.85
C LEU A 141 -3.08 5.39 2.00
N THR A 142 -3.77 4.42 2.60
CA THR A 142 -4.79 3.64 1.89
C THR A 142 -5.97 4.51 1.50
N GLU A 143 -6.44 5.38 2.42
CA GLU A 143 -7.50 6.34 2.12
C GLU A 143 -7.07 7.33 1.02
N LEU A 144 -5.82 7.83 1.08
CA LEU A 144 -5.27 8.68 0.03
C LEU A 144 -5.24 8.00 -1.33
N VAL A 145 -4.64 6.79 -1.39
CA VAL A 145 -4.50 6.03 -2.64
C VAL A 145 -5.86 5.70 -3.24
N THR A 146 -6.85 5.38 -2.39
CA THR A 146 -8.24 5.16 -2.82
C THR A 146 -8.80 6.41 -3.51
N ASN A 147 -8.67 7.59 -2.90
CA ASN A 147 -9.14 8.83 -3.52
C ASN A 147 -8.40 9.15 -4.83
N LEU A 148 -7.08 8.98 -4.88
CA LEU A 148 -6.30 9.17 -6.12
C LEU A 148 -6.74 8.19 -7.23
N ARG A 149 -7.03 6.94 -6.88
CA ARG A 149 -7.57 5.94 -7.83
C ARG A 149 -8.97 6.32 -8.32
N ILE A 150 -9.85 6.83 -7.45
CA ILE A 150 -11.18 7.32 -7.85
C ILE A 150 -11.02 8.40 -8.92
N ILE A 151 -10.19 9.41 -8.67
CA ILE A 151 -9.93 10.50 -9.64
C ILE A 151 -9.45 9.90 -10.97
N GLN A 152 -8.41 9.08 -10.94
CA GLN A 152 -7.81 8.51 -12.14
C GLN A 152 -8.80 7.61 -12.91
N THR A 153 -9.58 6.81 -12.20
CA THR A 153 -10.54 5.89 -12.79
C THR A 153 -11.69 6.65 -13.42
N GLN A 154 -12.30 7.58 -12.68
CA GLN A 154 -13.42 8.38 -13.18
C GLN A 154 -13.02 9.25 -14.37
N ASP A 155 -11.84 9.89 -14.33
CA ASP A 155 -11.29 10.64 -15.46
C ASP A 155 -11.08 9.76 -16.70
N SER A 156 -10.63 8.52 -16.50
CA SER A 156 -10.47 7.57 -17.60
C SER A 156 -11.82 7.13 -18.18
N LEU A 157 -12.82 6.86 -17.32
CA LEU A 157 -14.17 6.49 -17.75
C LEU A 157 -14.84 7.64 -18.51
N GLN A 158 -14.75 8.88 -18.01
CA GLN A 158 -15.29 10.06 -18.71
C GLN A 158 -14.63 10.26 -20.07
N ARG A 159 -13.29 10.13 -20.15
CA ARG A 159 -12.56 10.24 -21.42
C ARG A 159 -13.01 9.20 -22.44
N ILE A 160 -13.24 7.94 -21.99
CA ILE A 160 -13.73 6.87 -22.86
C ILE A 160 -15.19 7.12 -23.25
N ALA A 161 -16.02 7.64 -22.35
CA ALA A 161 -17.43 7.92 -22.62
C ALA A 161 -17.63 8.98 -23.72
N VAL A 162 -16.73 9.94 -23.85
CA VAL A 162 -16.77 11.00 -24.88
C VAL A 162 -16.35 10.50 -26.27
N LEU A 163 -15.64 9.38 -26.36
CA LEU A 163 -15.19 8.83 -27.64
C LEU A 163 -16.39 8.40 -28.52
N PRO A 164 -16.25 8.48 -29.86
CA PRO A 164 -17.20 7.88 -30.79
C PRO A 164 -17.45 6.40 -30.45
N GLU A 165 -18.69 5.93 -30.69
CA GLU A 165 -19.09 4.58 -30.31
C GLU A 165 -18.18 3.48 -30.89
N GLU A 166 -17.73 3.66 -32.14
CA GLU A 166 -16.84 2.71 -32.81
C GLU A 166 -15.46 2.62 -32.11
N GLU A 167 -14.87 3.77 -31.76
CA GLU A 167 -13.58 3.83 -31.07
C GLU A 167 -13.68 3.27 -29.65
N ARG A 168 -14.75 3.62 -28.94
CA ARG A 168 -15.05 3.10 -27.62
C ARG A 168 -15.17 1.58 -27.61
N ASN A 169 -15.98 1.04 -28.53
CA ASN A 169 -16.19 -0.39 -28.67
C ASN A 169 -14.89 -1.11 -29.04
N ARG A 170 -14.04 -0.52 -29.88
CA ARG A 170 -12.73 -1.06 -30.22
C ARG A 170 -11.82 -1.15 -29.01
N LEU A 171 -11.73 -0.11 -28.19
CA LEU A 171 -10.91 -0.12 -26.96
C LEU A 171 -11.38 -1.18 -25.95
N ILE A 172 -12.72 -1.37 -25.84
CA ILE A 172 -13.30 -2.40 -24.98
C ILE A 172 -12.95 -3.79 -25.53
N ASP A 173 -13.09 -4.01 -26.83
CA ASP A 173 -12.74 -5.30 -27.47
C ASP A 173 -11.26 -5.63 -27.34
N ASP A 174 -10.37 -4.65 -27.48
CA ASP A 174 -8.93 -4.82 -27.31
C ASP A 174 -8.65 -5.25 -25.85
N LYS A 175 -9.31 -4.62 -24.87
CA LYS A 175 -9.20 -5.01 -23.46
C LYS A 175 -9.72 -6.42 -23.19
N ILE A 176 -10.88 -6.76 -23.72
CA ILE A 176 -11.45 -8.12 -23.61
C ILE A 176 -10.52 -9.17 -24.24
N THR A 177 -9.94 -8.83 -25.38
CA THR A 177 -9.00 -9.72 -26.07
C THR A 177 -7.74 -9.93 -25.24
N ALA A 178 -7.18 -8.86 -24.66
CA ALA A 178 -6.03 -8.96 -23.77
C ALA A 178 -6.29 -9.83 -22.53
N ILE A 179 -7.49 -9.71 -21.93
CA ILE A 179 -7.90 -10.55 -20.79
C ILE A 179 -8.01 -12.02 -21.20
N LYS A 180 -8.63 -12.30 -22.38
CA LYS A 180 -8.71 -13.67 -22.91
C LYS A 180 -7.35 -14.28 -23.19
N GLU A 181 -6.40 -13.50 -23.71
CA GLU A 181 -5.03 -13.93 -23.96
C GLU A 181 -4.27 -14.21 -22.64
N GLN A 182 -4.42 -13.35 -21.65
CA GLN A 182 -3.83 -13.58 -20.32
C GLN A 182 -4.38 -14.85 -19.66
N GLU A 183 -5.68 -15.09 -19.73
CA GLU A 183 -6.27 -16.33 -19.21
C GLU A 183 -5.78 -17.56 -19.97
N ASN A 184 -5.69 -17.48 -21.30
CA ASN A 184 -5.19 -18.58 -22.11
C ASN A 184 -3.73 -18.88 -21.76
N THR A 185 -2.90 -17.87 -21.62
CA THR A 185 -1.50 -18.01 -21.22
C THR A 185 -1.40 -18.64 -19.82
N ARG A 186 -2.23 -18.19 -18.87
CA ARG A 186 -2.28 -18.77 -17.52
C ARG A 186 -2.72 -20.24 -17.56
N LYS A 187 -3.77 -20.56 -18.32
CA LYS A 187 -4.25 -21.94 -18.50
C LYS A 187 -3.22 -22.84 -19.15
N GLU A 188 -2.47 -22.31 -20.12
CA GLU A 188 -1.36 -23.06 -20.74
C GLU A 188 -0.21 -23.30 -19.75
N GLN A 189 0.14 -22.31 -18.94
CA GLN A 189 1.15 -22.48 -17.89
C GLN A 189 0.71 -23.53 -16.86
N GLU A 190 -0.53 -23.47 -16.40
CA GLU A 190 -1.10 -24.45 -15.49
C GLU A 190 -1.12 -25.86 -16.10
N ARG A 191 -1.47 -25.98 -17.40
CA ARG A 191 -1.42 -27.27 -18.12
C ARG A 191 0.01 -27.79 -18.25
N ARG A 192 0.98 -26.93 -18.56
CA ARG A 192 2.41 -27.33 -18.63
C ARG A 192 2.90 -27.79 -17.25
N GLU A 193 2.60 -27.05 -16.19
CA GLU A 193 2.94 -27.45 -14.85
C GLU A 193 2.25 -28.76 -14.41
N GLN A 194 0.99 -28.99 -14.82
CA GLN A 194 0.29 -30.24 -14.57
C GLN A 194 0.91 -31.40 -15.39
N ALA A 195 1.26 -31.17 -16.65
CA ALA A 195 1.91 -32.14 -17.49
C ALA A 195 3.31 -32.53 -16.94
N GLU A 196 4.09 -31.55 -16.50
CA GLU A 196 5.37 -31.80 -15.82
C GLU A 196 5.18 -32.60 -14.52
N ARG A 197 4.21 -32.19 -13.68
CA ARG A 197 3.87 -32.93 -12.46
C ARG A 197 3.46 -34.36 -12.75
N ASN A 198 2.67 -34.60 -13.80
CA ASN A 198 2.24 -35.93 -14.22
C ASN A 198 3.40 -36.75 -14.83
N PHE A 199 4.31 -36.08 -15.57
CA PHE A 199 5.51 -36.71 -16.11
C PHE A 199 6.44 -37.18 -14.99
N TYR A 200 6.72 -36.32 -14.00
CA TYR A 200 7.53 -36.70 -12.82
C TYR A 200 6.87 -37.80 -11.99
N ARG A 201 5.54 -37.75 -11.83
CA ARG A 201 4.77 -38.74 -11.10
C ARG A 201 4.81 -40.11 -11.80
N ARG A 202 4.74 -40.13 -13.13
CA ARG A 202 4.82 -41.35 -13.93
C ARG A 202 6.25 -41.92 -13.93
N ASN A 203 7.25 -41.06 -14.00
CA ASN A 203 8.65 -41.48 -13.95
C ASN A 203 9.04 -42.02 -12.56
N ASP A 204 8.49 -41.44 -11.49
CA ASP A 204 8.62 -41.97 -10.11
C ASP A 204 7.92 -43.32 -9.94
N MET A 205 6.78 -43.53 -10.59
CA MET A 205 6.11 -44.85 -10.63
C MET A 205 6.89 -45.89 -11.45
N LEU A 206 7.49 -45.52 -12.56
CA LEU A 206 8.29 -46.42 -13.41
C LEU A 206 9.61 -46.76 -12.70
N SER A 207 10.27 -45.84 -12.04
CA SER A 207 11.47 -46.08 -11.26
C SER A 207 11.20 -46.96 -10.02
N ARG A 208 9.97 -46.96 -9.48
CA ARG A 208 9.53 -47.87 -8.44
C ARG A 208 9.22 -49.26 -8.97
N GLY A 209 8.80 -49.40 -10.26
CA GLY A 209 8.53 -50.70 -10.90
C GLY A 209 9.78 -51.54 -11.08
N ASP A 210 10.91 -50.94 -11.48
CA ASP A 210 12.16 -51.63 -11.66
C ASP A 210 12.89 -51.97 -10.34
N ALA A 211 12.65 -51.20 -9.26
CA ALA A 211 13.20 -51.51 -7.95
C ALA A 211 12.47 -52.67 -7.24
N PHE A 212 11.28 -53.08 -7.74
CA PHE A 212 10.51 -54.19 -7.17
C PHE A 212 10.87 -55.53 -7.83
N SER A 213 11.61 -55.53 -8.96
CA SER A 213 11.96 -56.76 -9.69
C SER A 213 13.32 -57.35 -9.35
N GLN A 214 14.17 -56.68 -8.54
CA GLN A 214 15.40 -57.29 -8.03
C GLN A 214 15.32 -57.40 -6.50
N GLY A 215 15.00 -58.64 -6.10
CA GLY A 215 14.83 -58.98 -4.69
C GLY A 215 16.05 -58.72 -3.86
N ASN A 216 15.86 -58.05 -2.74
CA ASN A 216 16.38 -58.51 -1.47
C ASN A 216 15.75 -57.86 -0.25
N ARG A 217 15.15 -58.66 0.57
CA ARG A 217 15.11 -58.70 2.05
C ARG A 217 15.12 -57.35 2.79
N GLY A 218 14.02 -57.12 3.49
CA GLY A 218 13.91 -56.16 4.58
C GLY A 218 12.86 -55.12 4.27
N GLY A 219 11.62 -55.36 4.70
CA GLY A 219 10.49 -54.45 4.51
C GLY A 219 10.62 -53.17 5.30
N ASP A 220 11.53 -52.31 4.89
CA ASP A 220 11.57 -50.95 5.39
C ASP A 220 10.74 -50.07 4.48
N TRP A 221 9.54 -49.79 4.94
CA TRP A 221 8.69 -48.77 4.35
C TRP A 221 9.46 -47.46 4.18
N TYR A 222 9.26 -46.78 3.05
CA TYR A 222 9.97 -45.55 2.65
C TYR A 222 10.30 -44.59 3.80
N PHE A 223 9.37 -44.41 4.75
CA PHE A 223 9.53 -43.51 5.91
C PHE A 223 10.49 -44.05 7.00
N TYR A 224 10.95 -45.29 6.91
CA TYR A 224 11.94 -45.84 7.84
C TYR A 224 13.36 -45.88 7.26
N ASN A 225 13.54 -45.46 6.00
CA ASN A 225 14.86 -45.37 5.38
C ASN A 225 15.43 -43.95 5.53
N PRO A 226 16.41 -43.70 6.43
CA PRO A 226 16.97 -42.37 6.70
C PRO A 226 17.60 -41.72 5.49
N VAL A 227 18.20 -42.51 4.59
CA VAL A 227 18.85 -41.99 3.36
C VAL A 227 17.82 -41.47 2.37
N THR A 228 16.76 -42.22 2.18
CA THR A 228 15.67 -41.84 1.27
C THR A 228 14.89 -40.63 1.80
N ILE A 229 14.68 -40.56 3.11
CA ILE A 229 14.06 -39.40 3.77
C ILE A 229 14.95 -38.16 3.63
N ALA A 230 16.26 -38.29 3.85
CA ALA A 230 17.19 -37.17 3.73
C ALA A 230 17.27 -36.63 2.28
N LEU A 231 17.33 -37.51 1.29
CA LEU A 231 17.30 -37.14 -0.13
C LEU A 231 15.96 -36.48 -0.49
N GLY A 232 14.84 -37.07 -0.12
CA GLY A 232 13.51 -36.53 -0.37
C GLY A 232 13.28 -35.19 0.32
N LYS A 233 13.82 -34.98 1.52
CA LYS A 233 13.76 -33.74 2.27
C LYS A 233 14.58 -32.62 1.61
N ASN A 234 15.74 -32.96 1.07
CA ASN A 234 16.59 -32.02 0.33
C ASN A 234 15.97 -31.63 -1.03
N ASP A 235 15.41 -32.61 -1.75
CA ASP A 235 14.69 -32.35 -3.00
C ASP A 235 13.41 -31.55 -2.77
N PHE A 236 12.70 -31.81 -1.71
CA PHE A 236 11.54 -31.03 -1.30
C PHE A 236 11.94 -29.57 -0.99
N LYS A 237 13.00 -29.37 -0.18
CA LYS A 237 13.50 -28.03 0.14
C LYS A 237 13.99 -27.29 -1.11
N ARG A 238 14.68 -27.96 -2.02
CA ARG A 238 15.17 -27.37 -3.28
C ARG A 238 14.02 -26.94 -4.18
N LYS A 239 12.96 -27.74 -4.28
CA LYS A 239 11.82 -27.51 -5.16
C LYS A 239 10.76 -26.59 -4.58
N TRP A 240 10.54 -26.64 -3.26
CA TRP A 240 9.42 -26.01 -2.58
C TRP A 240 9.84 -25.00 -1.50
N GLY A 241 11.12 -24.91 -1.15
CA GLY A 241 11.63 -24.13 -0.03
C GLY A 241 11.20 -24.70 1.33
N ARG A 242 11.33 -23.89 2.37
CA ARG A 242 10.85 -24.23 3.74
C ARG A 242 9.38 -23.84 3.87
N ARG A 243 8.47 -24.70 3.46
CA ARG A 243 7.03 -24.45 3.55
C ARG A 243 6.43 -25.05 4.79
N LYS A 244 5.56 -24.30 5.47
CA LYS A 244 4.78 -24.80 6.62
C LYS A 244 3.68 -25.74 6.12
N LEU A 245 3.31 -26.74 6.94
CA LEU A 245 2.17 -27.61 6.68
C LEU A 245 0.88 -26.84 6.98
N GLU A 246 0.29 -26.26 5.96
CA GLU A 246 -0.95 -25.46 6.01
C GLU A 246 -1.72 -25.63 4.71
N ASP A 247 -2.99 -25.25 4.68
CA ASP A 247 -3.80 -25.32 3.48
C ASP A 247 -3.16 -24.48 2.35
N ASN A 248 -3.17 -25.02 1.13
CA ASN A 248 -2.55 -24.43 -0.05
C ASN A 248 -1.02 -24.20 0.05
N TRP A 249 -0.29 -24.97 0.88
CA TRP A 249 1.16 -24.88 1.03
C TRP A 249 1.97 -24.96 -0.29
N ARG A 250 1.36 -25.50 -1.37
CA ARG A 250 1.98 -25.59 -2.71
C ARG A 250 1.99 -24.26 -3.45
N ARG A 251 1.19 -23.27 -3.05
CA ARG A 251 1.13 -21.96 -3.70
C ARG A 251 2.27 -21.08 -3.22
N ARG A 252 3.05 -20.55 -4.17
CA ARG A 252 4.20 -19.69 -3.88
C ARG A 252 3.75 -18.28 -3.42
N ASN A 253 2.62 -17.81 -3.94
CA ASN A 253 2.02 -16.53 -3.58
C ASN A 253 0.58 -16.78 -3.12
N LYS A 254 0.32 -16.66 -1.82
CA LYS A 254 -1.03 -16.73 -1.26
C LYS A 254 -1.77 -15.39 -1.44
N ALA A 255 -1.01 -14.30 -1.54
CA ALA A 255 -1.52 -12.97 -1.81
C ALA A 255 -1.89 -12.73 -3.29
N SER A 256 -1.49 -13.59 -4.23
CA SER A 256 -1.77 -13.39 -5.66
C SER A 256 -3.16 -13.85 -6.11
N ILE A 257 -4.05 -14.22 -5.19
CA ILE A 257 -5.47 -14.46 -5.54
C ILE A 257 -6.20 -13.13 -5.75
N GLY A 258 -5.67 -12.01 -5.21
CA GLY A 258 -6.25 -10.68 -5.35
C GLY A 258 -5.84 -9.89 -6.60
N LEU A 259 -4.64 -10.09 -7.15
CA LEU A 259 -4.08 -9.15 -8.14
C LEU A 259 -4.52 -9.34 -9.60
N ALA A 260 -5.16 -10.46 -9.96
CA ALA A 260 -5.68 -10.69 -11.31
C ALA A 260 -7.20 -10.51 -11.45
N ASP A 261 -7.92 -10.55 -10.33
CA ASP A 261 -9.38 -10.31 -10.25
C ASP A 261 -9.71 -8.89 -9.70
N GLU A 262 -8.72 -8.22 -9.10
CA GLU A 262 -8.89 -6.94 -8.40
C GLU A 262 -9.36 -5.80 -9.30
N THR A 263 -9.05 -5.80 -10.61
CA THR A 263 -9.50 -4.73 -11.50
C THR A 263 -11.00 -4.71 -11.74
N GLY A 264 -11.69 -5.83 -11.55
CA GLY A 264 -13.14 -5.93 -11.75
C GLY A 264 -13.93 -5.72 -10.45
N GLU A 265 -13.49 -6.33 -9.35
CA GLU A 265 -14.15 -6.20 -8.05
C GLU A 265 -13.81 -4.88 -7.34
N GLU A 266 -12.56 -4.38 -7.42
CA GLU A 266 -12.21 -3.05 -6.93
C GLU A 266 -13.00 -1.93 -7.63
N LEU A 267 -13.23 -2.04 -8.95
CA LEU A 267 -14.07 -1.06 -9.67
C LEU A 267 -15.52 -1.10 -9.19
N ALA A 268 -16.03 -2.28 -8.83
CA ALA A 268 -17.39 -2.44 -8.31
C ALA A 268 -17.54 -1.85 -6.89
N GLU A 269 -16.57 -2.04 -6.03
CA GLU A 269 -16.56 -1.43 -4.70
C GLU A 269 -16.41 0.11 -4.77
N MET A 270 -15.60 0.61 -5.72
CA MET A 270 -15.40 2.05 -5.90
C MET A 270 -16.58 2.77 -6.54
N THR A 271 -17.38 2.08 -7.37
CA THR A 271 -18.55 2.68 -8.03
C THR A 271 -19.84 2.54 -7.23
N GLY A 272 -19.83 1.78 -6.12
CA GLY A 272 -20.93 1.72 -5.13
C GLY A 272 -22.23 1.08 -5.65
N GLY A 273 -22.20 0.36 -6.76
CA GLY A 273 -23.36 -0.29 -7.38
C GLY A 273 -23.20 -1.80 -7.52
N GLU A 274 -24.24 -2.57 -7.22
CA GLU A 274 -24.29 -3.97 -7.66
C GLU A 274 -24.31 -4.00 -9.20
N ARG A 275 -23.34 -4.68 -9.80
CA ARG A 275 -23.27 -4.83 -11.25
C ARG A 275 -24.33 -5.81 -11.72
N GLU A 276 -25.16 -5.37 -12.64
CA GLU A 276 -26.17 -6.24 -13.31
C GLU A 276 -25.47 -7.29 -14.18
N VAL A 277 -24.40 -6.92 -14.87
CA VAL A 277 -23.63 -7.79 -15.75
C VAL A 277 -22.33 -8.18 -15.08
N LYS A 278 -22.13 -9.47 -14.80
CA LYS A 278 -20.93 -10.01 -14.11
C LYS A 278 -19.90 -10.62 -15.07
N ASP A 279 -20.21 -10.75 -16.36
CA ASP A 279 -19.27 -11.34 -17.32
C ASP A 279 -18.23 -10.33 -17.81
N VAL A 280 -17.03 -10.40 -17.22
CA VAL A 280 -15.86 -9.56 -17.56
C VAL A 280 -15.47 -9.64 -19.06
N LYS A 281 -16.00 -10.61 -19.81
CA LYS A 281 -15.71 -10.81 -21.24
C LYS A 281 -16.78 -10.26 -22.14
N SER A 282 -17.81 -9.64 -21.59
CA SER A 282 -18.88 -8.97 -22.33
C SER A 282 -18.59 -7.48 -22.46
N ARG A 283 -19.05 -6.85 -23.54
CA ARG A 283 -18.96 -5.39 -23.70
C ARG A 283 -19.83 -4.66 -22.68
N GLU A 284 -20.99 -5.24 -22.39
CA GLU A 284 -21.99 -4.69 -21.46
C GLU A 284 -21.38 -4.49 -20.07
N TYR A 285 -20.47 -5.38 -19.65
CA TYR A 285 -19.74 -5.25 -18.38
C TYR A 285 -18.96 -3.94 -18.27
N TYR A 286 -18.34 -3.46 -19.34
CA TYR A 286 -17.57 -2.22 -19.35
C TYR A 286 -18.45 -1.00 -19.63
N LEU A 287 -19.51 -1.17 -20.43
CA LEU A 287 -20.41 -0.08 -20.77
C LEU A 287 -21.25 0.39 -19.58
N GLN A 288 -21.59 -0.49 -18.65
CA GLN A 288 -22.37 -0.12 -17.46
C GLN A 288 -21.63 0.87 -16.53
N ASP A 289 -20.30 0.86 -16.53
CA ASP A 289 -19.48 1.75 -15.71
C ASP A 289 -19.19 3.10 -16.38
N LEU A 290 -19.48 3.23 -17.68
CA LEU A 290 -19.23 4.46 -18.42
C LEU A 290 -20.32 5.51 -18.18
N PRO A 291 -19.98 6.75 -17.86
CA PRO A 291 -20.94 7.83 -17.65
C PRO A 291 -21.51 8.31 -18.99
N LEU A 292 -22.42 7.51 -19.58
CA LEU A 292 -23.04 7.78 -20.88
C LEU A 292 -24.25 8.68 -20.78
N THR A 293 -24.88 8.82 -19.59
CA THR A 293 -26.00 9.73 -19.37
C THR A 293 -25.56 10.96 -18.58
N PRO A 294 -26.27 12.10 -18.69
CA PRO A 294 -25.96 13.29 -17.90
C PRO A 294 -25.95 13.04 -16.39
N GLU A 295 -26.86 12.17 -15.90
CA GLU A 295 -26.94 11.82 -14.49
C GLU A 295 -25.70 11.03 -14.01
N MET A 296 -25.25 10.06 -14.83
CA MET A 296 -24.03 9.29 -14.54
C MET A 296 -22.80 10.19 -14.59
N LEU A 297 -22.75 11.13 -15.55
CA LEU A 297 -21.66 12.10 -15.62
C LEU A 297 -21.62 13.01 -14.38
N GLN A 298 -22.77 13.48 -13.92
CA GLN A 298 -22.87 14.30 -12.71
C GLN A 298 -22.45 13.48 -11.46
N ALA A 299 -22.83 12.21 -11.37
CA ALA A 299 -22.42 11.34 -10.29
C ALA A 299 -20.91 11.10 -10.30
N SER A 300 -20.32 10.87 -11.49
CA SER A 300 -18.87 10.73 -11.68
C SER A 300 -18.11 12.01 -11.27
N GLU A 301 -18.59 13.19 -11.72
CA GLU A 301 -18.01 14.49 -11.33
C GLU A 301 -18.06 14.71 -9.82
N LYS A 302 -19.16 14.34 -9.17
CA LYS A 302 -19.29 14.44 -7.72
C LYS A 302 -18.29 13.54 -6.98
N GLN A 303 -18.06 12.31 -7.46
CA GLN A 303 -17.04 11.42 -6.90
C GLN A 303 -15.63 12.02 -7.03
N ILE A 304 -15.31 12.62 -8.17
CA ILE A 304 -14.03 13.29 -8.40
C ILE A 304 -13.89 14.50 -7.48
N GLU A 305 -14.96 15.29 -7.34
CA GLU A 305 -14.99 16.45 -6.44
C GLU A 305 -14.66 16.06 -5.01
N GLU A 306 -15.37 15.06 -4.46
CA GLU A 306 -15.15 14.55 -3.12
C GLU A 306 -13.74 13.96 -2.95
N ALA A 307 -13.23 13.26 -3.96
CA ALA A 307 -11.93 12.62 -3.93
C ALA A 307 -10.78 13.66 -3.93
N TYR A 308 -10.84 14.73 -4.73
CA TYR A 308 -9.86 15.82 -4.68
C TYR A 308 -9.84 16.52 -3.32
N TYR A 309 -11.02 16.80 -2.79
CA TYR A 309 -11.15 17.44 -1.48
C TYR A 309 -10.52 16.57 -0.38
N LYS A 310 -10.90 15.29 -0.29
CA LYS A 310 -10.36 14.35 0.70
C LYS A 310 -8.85 14.13 0.54
N ALA A 311 -8.37 13.96 -0.68
CA ALA A 311 -6.94 13.82 -0.95
C ALA A 311 -6.17 15.05 -0.47
N GLY A 312 -6.67 16.26 -0.74
CA GLY A 312 -6.09 17.51 -0.25
C GLY A 312 -6.04 17.58 1.29
N GLU A 313 -7.12 17.19 1.98
CA GLU A 313 -7.14 17.15 3.44
C GLU A 313 -6.13 16.14 4.02
N ILE A 314 -6.04 14.93 3.44
CA ILE A 314 -5.11 13.91 3.90
C ILE A 314 -3.66 14.40 3.73
N TYR A 315 -3.31 14.95 2.57
CA TYR A 315 -1.99 15.53 2.36
C TYR A 315 -1.66 16.63 3.37
N LEU A 316 -2.63 17.53 3.63
CA LEU A 316 -2.43 18.70 4.49
C LEU A 316 -2.30 18.33 5.98
N TYR A 317 -3.23 17.52 6.48
CA TYR A 317 -3.39 17.30 7.93
C TYR A 317 -2.78 16.01 8.44
N ARG A 318 -2.74 14.95 7.61
CA ARG A 318 -2.24 13.63 8.05
C ARG A 318 -0.80 13.37 7.60
N LEU A 319 -0.46 13.75 6.36
CA LEU A 319 0.87 13.52 5.79
C LEU A 319 1.79 14.73 5.90
N ASN A 320 1.25 15.91 6.29
CA ASN A 320 1.97 17.17 6.38
C ASN A 320 2.76 17.52 5.11
N ASP A 321 2.14 17.30 3.95
CA ASP A 321 2.65 17.66 2.63
C ASP A 321 1.81 18.78 2.00
N PRO A 322 2.08 20.05 2.37
CA PRO A 322 1.29 21.19 1.88
C PRO A 322 1.45 21.43 0.37
N GLU A 323 2.55 20.98 -0.25
CA GLU A 323 2.73 21.13 -1.69
C GLU A 323 1.75 20.23 -2.46
N LYS A 324 1.65 18.95 -2.08
CA LYS A 324 0.71 18.02 -2.70
C LYS A 324 -0.74 18.35 -2.37
N ALA A 325 -1.01 18.84 -1.17
CA ALA A 325 -2.34 19.35 -0.82
C ALA A 325 -2.76 20.51 -1.73
N LEU A 326 -1.85 21.46 -1.97
CA LEU A 326 -2.10 22.61 -2.84
C LEU A 326 -2.35 22.19 -4.29
N GLU A 327 -1.61 21.21 -4.82
CA GLU A 327 -1.87 20.64 -6.15
C GLU A 327 -3.31 20.08 -6.26
N CYS A 328 -3.81 19.40 -5.23
CA CYS A 328 -5.18 18.88 -5.19
C CYS A 328 -6.23 19.99 -5.12
N PHE A 329 -6.02 21.00 -4.27
CA PHE A 329 -6.95 22.12 -4.15
C PHE A 329 -6.97 22.99 -5.40
N ASP A 330 -5.83 23.19 -6.04
CA ASP A 330 -5.73 23.93 -7.31
C ASP A 330 -6.47 23.19 -8.44
N ALA A 331 -6.28 21.87 -8.56
CA ALA A 331 -7.00 21.03 -9.51
C ALA A 331 -8.53 21.06 -9.25
N TYR A 332 -8.94 21.02 -7.98
CA TYR A 332 -10.34 21.17 -7.60
C TYR A 332 -10.91 22.52 -8.06
N ILE A 333 -10.24 23.64 -7.75
CA ILE A 333 -10.68 25.00 -8.10
C ILE A 333 -10.76 25.17 -9.62
N GLN A 334 -9.82 24.60 -10.37
CA GLN A 334 -9.82 24.70 -11.83
C GLN A 334 -11.00 23.94 -12.46
N ARG A 335 -11.36 22.79 -11.92
CA ARG A 335 -12.39 21.90 -12.47
C ARG A 335 -13.80 22.29 -12.03
N PHE A 336 -14.00 22.56 -10.74
CA PHE A 336 -15.31 22.75 -10.12
C PHE A 336 -15.60 24.22 -9.81
N LYS A 337 -16.35 24.89 -10.71
CA LYS A 337 -16.61 26.33 -10.60
C LYS A 337 -17.86 26.70 -9.79
N ASN A 338 -18.81 25.74 -9.64
CA ASN A 338 -20.14 26.00 -9.09
C ASN A 338 -20.52 24.98 -8.02
N THR A 339 -19.62 24.72 -7.06
CA THR A 339 -19.89 23.77 -5.97
C THR A 339 -20.02 24.49 -4.64
N ALA A 340 -20.80 23.93 -3.73
CA ALA A 340 -21.01 24.48 -2.40
C ALA A 340 -19.72 24.54 -1.57
N ASN A 341 -18.78 23.62 -1.83
CA ASN A 341 -17.51 23.53 -1.11
C ASN A 341 -16.44 24.49 -1.64
N LEU A 342 -16.66 25.15 -2.77
CA LEU A 342 -15.65 25.98 -3.41
C LEU A 342 -15.08 27.09 -2.49
N PRO A 343 -15.89 27.83 -1.70
CA PRO A 343 -15.35 28.83 -0.77
C PRO A 343 -14.41 28.23 0.28
N MET A 344 -14.76 27.04 0.79
CA MET A 344 -13.93 26.30 1.75
C MET A 344 -12.60 25.86 1.11
N VAL A 345 -12.63 25.37 -0.13
CA VAL A 345 -11.41 24.94 -0.84
C VAL A 345 -10.49 26.12 -1.13
N TYR A 346 -11.02 27.31 -1.50
CA TYR A 346 -10.20 28.53 -1.63
C TYR A 346 -9.55 28.93 -0.29
N TYR A 347 -10.27 28.82 0.81
CA TYR A 347 -9.72 29.06 2.14
C TYR A 347 -8.60 28.09 2.48
N LEU A 348 -8.83 26.79 2.24
CA LEU A 348 -7.81 25.75 2.44
C LEU A 348 -6.60 25.98 1.52
N ALA A 349 -6.79 26.31 0.25
CA ALA A 349 -5.72 26.63 -0.68
C ALA A 349 -4.88 27.83 -0.21
N SER A 350 -5.52 28.93 0.24
CA SER A 350 -4.83 30.10 0.76
C SER A 350 -3.99 29.77 2.00
N THR A 351 -4.57 29.07 2.99
CA THR A 351 -3.87 28.70 4.22
C THR A 351 -2.76 27.67 3.97
N THR A 352 -2.98 26.76 3.03
CA THR A 352 -1.99 25.73 2.62
C THR A 352 -0.82 26.37 1.88
N ALA A 353 -1.08 27.34 1.00
CA ALA A 353 -0.05 28.08 0.29
C ALA A 353 0.85 28.86 1.27
N LEU A 354 0.30 29.44 2.35
CA LEU A 354 1.08 30.05 3.42
C LEU A 354 1.98 29.02 4.12
N LYS A 355 1.46 27.84 4.44
CA LYS A 355 2.26 26.75 5.04
C LYS A 355 3.37 26.26 4.12
N ALA A 356 3.13 26.27 2.80
CA ALA A 356 4.12 25.93 1.79
C ALA A 356 5.16 27.04 1.52
N GLY A 357 5.03 28.21 2.17
CA GLY A 357 5.89 29.35 1.93
C GLY A 357 5.60 30.14 0.65
N LYS A 358 4.46 29.89 0.00
CA LYS A 358 4.03 30.49 -1.27
C LYS A 358 3.09 31.67 -1.05
N ALA A 359 3.59 32.75 -0.45
CA ALA A 359 2.79 33.90 -0.05
C ALA A 359 2.01 34.57 -1.20
N ALA A 360 2.59 34.63 -2.42
CA ALA A 360 1.91 35.21 -3.57
C ALA A 360 0.69 34.40 -4.03
N GLU A 361 0.79 33.06 -4.01
CA GLU A 361 -0.33 32.15 -4.32
C GLU A 361 -1.42 32.26 -3.24
N ALA A 362 -1.03 32.34 -1.98
CA ALA A 362 -1.96 32.52 -0.86
C ALA A 362 -2.80 33.80 -0.99
N GLU A 363 -2.17 34.93 -1.35
CA GLU A 363 -2.87 36.20 -1.56
C GLU A 363 -3.77 36.17 -2.79
N ARG A 364 -3.37 35.44 -3.84
CA ARG A 364 -4.23 35.19 -5.01
C ARG A 364 -5.53 34.47 -4.60
N TYR A 365 -5.43 33.33 -3.91
CA TYR A 365 -6.62 32.59 -3.48
C TYR A 365 -7.50 33.38 -2.52
N LYS A 366 -6.91 34.17 -1.63
CA LYS A 366 -7.65 35.07 -0.74
C LYS A 366 -8.42 36.13 -1.51
N THR A 367 -7.78 36.76 -2.51
CA THR A 367 -8.40 37.77 -3.35
C THR A 367 -9.55 37.20 -4.17
N GLU A 368 -9.33 36.01 -4.77
CA GLU A 368 -10.36 35.31 -5.53
C GLU A 368 -11.54 34.89 -4.63
N LEU A 369 -11.29 34.37 -3.42
CA LEU A 369 -12.33 34.02 -2.45
C LEU A 369 -13.18 35.23 -2.07
N THR A 370 -12.53 36.34 -1.72
CA THR A 370 -13.25 37.57 -1.29
C THR A 370 -14.01 38.23 -2.43
N ALA A 371 -13.54 38.10 -3.67
CA ALA A 371 -14.22 38.63 -4.85
C ALA A 371 -15.42 37.78 -5.25
N LEU A 372 -15.28 36.45 -5.24
CA LEU A 372 -16.33 35.52 -5.69
C LEU A 372 -17.38 35.21 -4.61
N PHE A 373 -16.95 35.18 -3.35
CA PHE A 373 -17.79 34.76 -2.21
C PHE A 373 -17.65 35.71 -1.02
N PRO A 374 -17.95 37.01 -1.14
CA PRO A 374 -17.72 38.02 -0.10
C PRO A 374 -18.50 37.72 1.21
N GLU A 375 -19.67 37.11 1.09
CA GLU A 375 -20.53 36.80 2.22
C GLU A 375 -20.21 35.46 2.92
N SER A 376 -19.26 34.68 2.39
CA SER A 376 -18.92 33.38 2.98
C SER A 376 -18.16 33.58 4.30
N ASP A 377 -18.41 32.68 5.25
CA ASP A 377 -17.68 32.64 6.51
C ASP A 377 -16.18 32.45 6.33
N PHE A 378 -15.79 31.77 5.26
CA PHE A 378 -14.39 31.56 4.89
C PHE A 378 -13.71 32.84 4.44
N ALA A 379 -14.41 33.70 3.68
CA ALA A 379 -13.88 35.02 3.30
C ALA A 379 -13.74 35.93 4.54
N ARG A 380 -14.71 35.91 5.45
CA ARG A 380 -14.64 36.64 6.72
C ARG A 380 -13.50 36.12 7.60
N GLY A 381 -13.30 34.81 7.67
CA GLY A 381 -12.22 34.18 8.42
C GLY A 381 -10.82 34.51 7.92
N LEU A 382 -10.63 34.80 6.60
CA LEU A 382 -9.37 35.29 6.08
C LEU A 382 -9.13 36.79 6.32
N GLN A 383 -10.21 37.57 6.52
CA GLN A 383 -10.13 39.00 6.84
C GLN A 383 -9.89 39.22 8.34
N ASP A 384 -10.58 38.45 9.21
CA ASP A 384 -10.42 38.48 10.65
C ASP A 384 -9.87 37.14 11.19
N PRO A 385 -8.62 37.06 11.63
CA PRO A 385 -8.03 35.84 12.18
C PRO A 385 -8.77 35.27 13.41
N ASN A 386 -9.57 36.09 14.10
CA ASN A 386 -10.33 35.65 15.26
C ASN A 386 -11.78 35.23 14.94
N TYR A 387 -12.22 35.39 13.69
CA TYR A 387 -13.59 35.14 13.27
C TYR A 387 -14.06 33.73 13.66
N PHE A 388 -13.34 32.69 13.27
CA PHE A 388 -13.72 31.32 13.59
C PHE A 388 -13.69 31.01 15.08
N ARG A 389 -12.80 31.65 15.84
CA ARG A 389 -12.76 31.52 17.29
C ARG A 389 -14.00 32.15 17.94
N GLN A 390 -14.42 33.29 17.44
CA GLN A 390 -15.65 33.94 17.90
C GLN A 390 -16.88 33.09 17.58
N VAL A 391 -16.97 32.54 16.39
CA VAL A 391 -18.04 31.61 15.98
C VAL A 391 -18.03 30.34 16.87
N GLU A 392 -16.86 29.77 17.13
CA GLU A 392 -16.73 28.60 18.01
C GLU A 392 -17.18 28.90 19.45
N ASP A 393 -16.84 30.09 19.99
CA ASP A 393 -17.26 30.49 21.33
C ASP A 393 -18.77 30.70 21.39
N VAL A 394 -19.38 31.26 20.34
CA VAL A 394 -20.86 31.36 20.25
C VAL A 394 -21.48 29.96 20.17
N LEU A 395 -20.94 29.04 19.35
CA LEU A 395 -21.44 27.66 19.26
C LEU A 395 -21.35 26.92 20.59
N LYS A 396 -20.27 27.09 21.36
CA LYS A 396 -20.15 26.53 22.72
C LYS A 396 -21.21 27.04 23.68
N VAL A 397 -21.58 28.31 23.56
CA VAL A 397 -22.67 28.90 24.37
C VAL A 397 -24.02 28.31 23.97
N VAL A 398 -24.27 28.19 22.66
CA VAL A 398 -25.48 27.55 22.11
C VAL A 398 -25.59 26.11 22.55
N GLU A 399 -24.51 25.34 22.44
CA GLU A 399 -24.43 23.93 22.85
C GLU A 399 -24.75 23.77 24.35
N LYS A 400 -24.19 24.62 25.21
CA LYS A 400 -24.48 24.62 26.62
C LYS A 400 -25.96 24.86 26.92
N LYS A 401 -26.57 25.85 26.24
CA LYS A 401 -28.01 26.15 26.38
C LYS A 401 -28.87 25.02 25.86
N TYR A 402 -28.49 24.39 24.74
CA TYR A 402 -29.18 23.22 24.19
C TYR A 402 -29.17 22.05 25.20
N GLN A 403 -28.01 21.75 25.78
CA GLN A 403 -27.89 20.70 26.81
C GLN A 403 -28.73 21.02 28.04
N GLU A 404 -28.85 22.30 28.43
CA GLU A 404 -29.73 22.75 29.52
C GLU A 404 -31.20 22.53 29.15
N ALA A 405 -31.65 22.97 27.98
CA ALA A 405 -33.00 22.73 27.46
C ALA A 405 -33.35 21.24 27.43
N TYR A 406 -32.41 20.40 26.95
CA TYR A 406 -32.57 18.95 26.90
C TYR A 406 -32.72 18.31 28.28
N ARG A 407 -32.00 18.79 29.30
CA ARG A 407 -32.17 18.33 30.69
C ARG A 407 -33.54 18.67 31.24
N TYR A 408 -34.08 19.85 30.96
CA TYR A 408 -35.44 20.22 31.33
C TYR A 408 -36.47 19.38 30.62
N TYR A 409 -36.29 19.12 29.31
CA TYR A 409 -37.13 18.22 28.55
C TYR A 409 -37.17 16.80 29.12
N GLN A 410 -36.02 16.24 29.48
CA GLN A 410 -35.97 14.91 30.11
C GLN A 410 -36.67 14.84 31.47
N LYS A 411 -36.74 15.96 32.21
CA LYS A 411 -37.44 16.06 33.46
C LYS A 411 -38.93 16.42 33.32
N VAL A 412 -39.44 16.43 32.07
CA VAL A 412 -40.84 16.75 31.74
C VAL A 412 -41.22 18.23 31.99
N TYR A 413 -40.22 19.10 32.17
CA TYR A 413 -40.41 20.55 32.27
C TYR A 413 -40.39 21.20 30.88
N TYR A 414 -41.47 20.93 30.10
CA TYR A 414 -41.51 21.31 28.68
C TYR A 414 -41.57 22.83 28.45
N HIS A 415 -42.20 23.56 29.36
CA HIS A 415 -42.31 25.02 29.25
C HIS A 415 -40.94 25.70 29.39
N GLU A 416 -40.19 25.31 30.40
CA GLU A 416 -38.83 25.81 30.65
C GLU A 416 -37.87 25.39 29.52
N ALA A 417 -37.99 24.17 28.99
CA ALA A 417 -37.23 23.73 27.84
C ALA A 417 -37.53 24.60 26.60
N ALA A 418 -38.81 24.88 26.32
CA ALA A 418 -39.21 25.75 25.21
C ALA A 418 -38.66 27.17 25.34
N GLN A 419 -38.75 27.78 26.56
CA GLN A 419 -38.17 29.10 26.80
C GLN A 419 -36.66 29.20 26.58
N ILE A 420 -35.93 28.11 26.84
CA ILE A 420 -34.47 28.09 26.56
C ILE A 420 -34.23 27.94 25.07
N CYS A 421 -35.00 27.12 24.35
CA CYS A 421 -34.95 27.00 22.90
C CYS A 421 -35.23 28.34 22.20
N ASP A 422 -36.24 29.07 22.63
CA ASP A 422 -36.56 30.41 22.11
C ASP A 422 -35.42 31.44 22.31
N ARG A 423 -34.54 31.24 23.29
CA ARG A 423 -33.35 32.08 23.50
C ARG A 423 -32.14 31.63 22.69
N ILE A 424 -32.19 30.47 22.10
CA ILE A 424 -31.14 29.95 21.19
C ILE A 424 -31.40 30.45 19.77
N LEU A 425 -32.67 30.49 19.34
CA LEU A 425 -33.14 31.05 18.10
C LEU A 425 -33.05 32.57 18.08
#